data_3ba66a7db06a103872674f997fd5f9eb
#
_entry.id   3ba66a7db06a103872674f997fd5f9eb
#
_cell.length_a   1.000
_cell.length_b   1.000
_cell.length_c   1.000
_cell.angle_alpha   90.00
_cell.angle_beta   90.00
_cell.angle_gamma   90.00
#
_symmetry.space_group_name_H-M   'P 1'
#
loop_
_entity.id
_entity.type
_entity.pdbx_description
1 polymer ?
#
loop_
_entity_poly.entity_id
_entity_poly.type
_entity_poly.pdbx_seq_one_letter_code
_entity_poly.pdbx_strand_id
1 'polypeptide(L)'
;MRRFDWVLYLAVLGVVLWSLYAQDRHADAPEAPPSVLESDGPMLPPPSPLDEQVLVHVNEPKDGIGTAFAINTKGQWVTARHVVDGCDSVGLLVAPGQYVPVETVTVDPAHDLALLSTGRSPNPVRLDLGSPLKVGTEGYHVGYPQGRPGEVATRLMARSKLITRGRRDGSEPILAWAEVGRTRGLEGTLGGISGGPVFDHNGRVRGVVVAESPRRGRIYTAAPDSVEAFLTSLGVSAEDGPADEFDDTTYGPSSDSARRRLQVVKVACKVQP
;
A
#
# COMPACT_ATOMS: atom_id res chain seq x y z
N MET A 1 -44.45 -30.07 -4.50
CA MET A 1 -43.49 -29.27 -5.27
C MET A 1 -42.94 -28.02 -4.54
N ARG A 2 -43.55 -27.50 -3.45
CA ARG A 2 -43.12 -26.26 -2.75
C ARG A 2 -41.96 -26.40 -1.74
N ARG A 3 -41.50 -27.60 -1.38
CA ARG A 3 -40.40 -27.78 -0.39
C ARG A 3 -39.00 -27.80 -1.01
N PHE A 4 -38.88 -28.01 -2.32
CA PHE A 4 -37.60 -28.05 -3.03
C PHE A 4 -37.09 -26.63 -3.40
N ASP A 5 -38.00 -25.68 -3.62
CA ASP A 5 -37.65 -24.31 -3.99
C ASP A 5 -36.86 -23.61 -2.86
N TRP A 6 -37.20 -23.88 -1.61
CA TRP A 6 -36.54 -23.26 -0.45
C TRP A 6 -35.07 -23.68 -0.30
N VAL A 7 -34.77 -24.93 -0.57
CA VAL A 7 -33.38 -25.42 -0.55
C VAL A 7 -32.58 -24.78 -1.67
N LEU A 8 -33.18 -24.60 -2.84
CA LEU A 8 -32.54 -23.90 -3.96
C LEU A 8 -32.25 -22.45 -3.64
N TYR A 9 -33.20 -21.72 -3.02
CA TYR A 9 -32.99 -20.33 -2.59
C TYR A 9 -31.89 -20.19 -1.52
N LEU A 10 -31.85 -21.12 -0.55
CA LEU A 10 -30.79 -21.13 0.46
C LEU A 10 -29.43 -21.48 -0.16
N ALA A 11 -29.38 -22.39 -1.12
CA ALA A 11 -28.13 -22.70 -1.83
C ALA A 11 -27.63 -21.49 -2.65
N VAL A 12 -28.53 -20.85 -3.40
CA VAL A 12 -28.18 -19.62 -4.16
C VAL A 12 -27.76 -18.51 -3.23
N LEU A 13 -28.49 -18.27 -2.12
CA LEU A 13 -28.11 -17.27 -1.12
C LEU A 13 -26.75 -17.60 -0.50
N GLY A 14 -26.48 -18.85 -0.19
CA GLY A 14 -25.20 -19.32 0.32
C GLY A 14 -24.05 -19.06 -0.67
N VAL A 15 -24.27 -19.34 -1.95
CA VAL A 15 -23.27 -19.07 -3.02
C VAL A 15 -23.03 -17.58 -3.18
N VAL A 16 -24.09 -16.76 -3.16
CA VAL A 16 -23.97 -15.30 -3.26
C VAL A 16 -23.22 -14.74 -2.05
N LEU A 17 -23.59 -15.15 -0.84
CA LEU A 17 -22.90 -14.72 0.39
C LEU A 17 -21.43 -15.19 0.41
N TRP A 18 -21.17 -16.42 -0.05
CA TRP A 18 -19.83 -16.93 -0.21
C TRP A 18 -19.03 -16.14 -1.23
N SER A 19 -19.62 -15.80 -2.39
CA SER A 19 -18.99 -14.99 -3.43
C SER A 19 -18.65 -13.59 -2.94
N LEU A 20 -19.59 -12.93 -2.25
CA LEU A 20 -19.33 -11.63 -1.66
C LEU A 20 -18.23 -11.67 -0.59
N TYR A 21 -18.23 -12.70 0.24
CA TYR A 21 -17.21 -12.92 1.27
C TYR A 21 -15.83 -13.25 0.69
N ALA A 22 -15.78 -14.01 -0.41
CA ALA A 22 -14.54 -14.34 -1.10
C ALA A 22 -13.94 -13.11 -1.82
N GLN A 23 -14.79 -12.24 -2.39
CA GLN A 23 -14.39 -11.04 -3.08
C GLN A 23 -13.70 -10.02 -2.16
N ASP A 24 -14.05 -10.03 -0.85
CA ASP A 24 -13.39 -9.17 0.14
C ASP A 24 -11.99 -9.66 0.56
N ARG A 25 -11.55 -10.83 0.10
CA ARG A 25 -10.29 -11.47 0.53
C ARG A 25 -9.24 -11.61 -0.55
N HIS A 26 -9.64 -11.58 -1.80
CA HIS A 26 -8.76 -11.84 -2.94
C HIS A 26 -8.95 -10.78 -4.02
N ALA A 27 -7.85 -10.40 -4.63
CA ALA A 27 -7.85 -9.59 -5.81
C ALA A 27 -7.70 -10.48 -7.06
N ASP A 28 -8.38 -10.13 -8.15
CA ASP A 28 -8.20 -10.76 -9.45
C ASP A 28 -7.26 -9.86 -10.29
N ALA A 29 -5.96 -10.07 -10.11
CA ALA A 29 -4.94 -9.35 -10.85
C ALA A 29 -4.56 -10.14 -12.11
N PRO A 30 -4.85 -9.60 -13.31
CA PRO A 30 -4.41 -10.20 -14.55
C PRO A 30 -2.89 -10.15 -14.66
N GLU A 31 -2.35 -11.06 -15.47
CA GLU A 31 -0.93 -11.02 -15.85
C GLU A 31 -0.57 -9.65 -16.40
N ALA A 32 0.50 -9.05 -15.88
CA ALA A 32 1.01 -7.78 -16.39
C ALA A 32 1.72 -8.02 -17.73
N PRO A 33 1.72 -7.04 -18.65
CA PRO A 33 2.44 -7.20 -19.89
C PRO A 33 3.94 -7.40 -19.61
N PRO A 34 4.61 -8.29 -20.37
CA PRO A 34 6.02 -8.58 -20.17
C PRO A 34 6.86 -7.29 -20.26
N SER A 35 7.83 -7.19 -19.39
CA SER A 35 8.76 -6.06 -19.38
C SER A 35 9.51 -5.98 -20.72
N VAL A 36 9.29 -4.92 -21.47
CA VAL A 36 10.08 -4.61 -22.69
C VAL A 36 11.43 -3.98 -22.31
N LEU A 37 11.54 -3.50 -21.08
CA LEU A 37 12.75 -2.90 -20.52
C LEU A 37 13.35 -3.92 -19.54
N GLU A 38 14.42 -4.58 -19.96
CA GLU A 38 15.23 -5.37 -19.05
C GLU A 38 15.61 -4.54 -17.81
N SER A 39 15.81 -5.20 -16.68
CA SER A 39 16.26 -4.63 -15.40
C SER A 39 17.62 -3.88 -15.47
N ASP A 40 18.14 -3.66 -16.65
CA ASP A 40 19.41 -3.00 -16.96
C ASP A 40 19.29 -1.50 -17.29
N GLY A 41 18.19 -0.88 -16.92
CA GLY A 41 18.05 0.58 -17.01
C GLY A 41 19.18 1.32 -16.27
N PRO A 42 19.40 2.60 -16.61
CA PRO A 42 20.43 3.39 -15.94
C PRO A 42 20.08 3.54 -14.45
N MET A 43 21.12 3.74 -13.65
CA MET A 43 20.95 4.09 -12.23
C MET A 43 20.02 5.30 -12.11
N LEU A 44 19.09 5.23 -11.15
CA LEU A 44 18.21 6.36 -10.86
C LEU A 44 19.07 7.58 -10.47
N PRO A 45 18.95 8.72 -11.19
CA PRO A 45 19.75 9.91 -10.89
C PRO A 45 19.57 10.38 -9.44
N PRO A 46 20.55 11.09 -8.86
CA PRO A 46 20.37 11.71 -7.55
C PRO A 46 19.25 12.76 -7.58
N PRO A 47 18.65 13.10 -6.42
CA PRO A 47 17.63 14.15 -6.33
C PRO A 47 18.11 15.47 -6.95
N SER A 48 17.21 16.13 -7.68
CA SER A 48 17.51 17.36 -8.42
C SER A 48 16.45 18.45 -8.13
N PRO A 49 16.81 19.73 -8.12
CA PRO A 49 15.85 20.84 -8.13
C PRO A 49 14.90 20.82 -9.35
N LEU A 50 15.28 20.14 -10.42
CA LEU A 50 14.50 20.00 -11.66
C LEU A 50 13.56 18.80 -11.64
N ASP A 51 13.53 18.00 -10.58
CA ASP A 51 12.61 16.88 -10.44
C ASP A 51 11.15 17.37 -10.56
N GLU A 52 10.33 16.58 -11.26
CA GLU A 52 8.90 16.90 -11.46
C GLU A 52 8.21 17.13 -10.10
N GLN A 53 7.47 18.22 -9.99
CA GLN A 53 6.70 18.53 -8.78
C GLN A 53 5.28 17.97 -8.90
N VAL A 54 4.87 17.23 -7.88
CA VAL A 54 3.52 16.68 -7.73
C VAL A 54 2.83 17.46 -6.61
N LEU A 55 1.82 18.25 -6.97
CA LEU A 55 1.07 19.06 -6.02
C LEU A 55 -0.12 18.24 -5.46
N VAL A 56 -0.18 18.14 -4.14
CA VAL A 56 -1.30 17.53 -3.41
C VAL A 56 -1.86 18.51 -2.39
N HIS A 57 -3.18 18.64 -2.36
CA HIS A 57 -3.86 19.45 -1.36
C HIS A 57 -4.26 18.60 -0.15
N VAL A 58 -3.79 18.97 1.02
CA VAL A 58 -4.12 18.32 2.30
C VAL A 58 -5.38 18.96 2.85
N ASN A 59 -6.50 18.23 2.79
CA ASN A 59 -7.79 18.66 3.29
C ASN A 59 -7.92 18.44 4.81
N GLU A 60 -9.03 18.92 5.37
CA GLU A 60 -9.42 18.60 6.75
C GLU A 60 -9.61 17.07 6.92
N PRO A 61 -9.35 16.55 8.14
CA PRO A 61 -9.52 15.14 8.43
C PRO A 61 -10.96 14.69 8.20
N LYS A 62 -11.12 13.49 7.67
CA LYS A 62 -12.42 12.84 7.50
C LYS A 62 -12.28 11.34 7.61
N ASP A 63 -13.38 10.66 7.83
CA ASP A 63 -13.42 9.19 7.73
C ASP A 63 -12.73 8.73 6.45
N GLY A 64 -11.88 7.74 6.58
CA GLY A 64 -11.09 7.27 5.45
C GLY A 64 -10.59 5.85 5.62
N ILE A 65 -10.04 5.35 4.54
CA ILE A 65 -9.37 4.06 4.48
C ILE A 65 -7.98 4.23 3.88
N GLY A 66 -7.09 3.35 4.29
CA GLY A 66 -5.74 3.25 3.74
C GLY A 66 -5.21 1.84 3.91
N THR A 67 -3.92 1.73 3.75
CA THR A 67 -3.17 0.48 3.87
C THR A 67 -2.01 0.69 4.85
N ALA A 68 -1.64 -0.36 5.58
CA ALA A 68 -0.43 -0.40 6.39
C ALA A 68 0.25 -1.76 6.21
N PHE A 69 1.53 -1.83 6.54
CA PHE A 69 2.29 -3.09 6.53
C PHE A 69 3.14 -3.24 7.81
N ALA A 70 3.26 -4.47 8.28
CA ALA A 70 4.01 -4.79 9.49
C ALA A 70 5.52 -4.79 9.21
N ILE A 71 6.32 -4.19 10.10
CA ILE A 71 7.78 -4.14 9.96
C ILE A 71 8.51 -4.97 11.03
N ASN A 72 7.82 -5.43 12.07
CA ASN A 72 8.36 -6.37 13.06
C ASN A 72 7.22 -7.10 13.76
N THR A 73 7.54 -8.05 14.63
CA THR A 73 6.57 -8.84 15.38
C THR A 73 6.06 -8.13 16.65
N LYS A 74 6.63 -6.97 16.99
CA LYS A 74 6.27 -6.16 18.16
C LYS A 74 5.02 -5.29 17.95
N GLY A 75 4.34 -5.43 16.80
CA GLY A 75 3.13 -4.68 16.50
C GLY A 75 3.37 -3.30 15.89
N GLN A 76 4.53 -3.10 15.24
CA GLN A 76 4.83 -1.84 14.55
C GLN A 76 4.53 -1.95 13.06
N TRP A 77 3.78 -0.96 12.55
CA TRP A 77 3.28 -0.89 11.19
C TRP A 77 3.60 0.46 10.57
N VAL A 78 3.96 0.45 9.30
CA VAL A 78 4.16 1.68 8.52
C VAL A 78 2.95 1.94 7.64
N THR A 79 2.57 3.22 7.55
CA THR A 79 1.52 3.73 6.65
C THR A 79 1.89 5.14 6.17
N ALA A 80 1.07 5.71 5.26
CA ALA A 80 1.19 7.12 4.93
C ALA A 80 0.54 7.99 6.03
N ARG A 81 1.17 9.13 6.32
CA ARG A 81 0.69 10.06 7.35
C ARG A 81 -0.73 10.53 7.08
N HIS A 82 -1.04 10.94 5.84
CA HIS A 82 -2.37 11.46 5.48
C HIS A 82 -3.51 10.46 5.68
N VAL A 83 -3.20 9.16 5.84
CA VAL A 83 -4.19 8.11 6.14
C VAL A 83 -4.68 8.21 7.58
N VAL A 84 -3.84 8.70 8.50
CA VAL A 84 -4.08 8.62 9.95
C VAL A 84 -3.97 9.95 10.68
N ASP A 85 -3.44 11.00 10.03
CA ASP A 85 -3.25 12.31 10.64
C ASP A 85 -4.57 13.03 10.86
N GLY A 86 -4.93 13.22 12.13
CA GLY A 86 -6.17 13.83 12.57
C GLY A 86 -7.34 12.86 12.73
N CYS A 87 -7.10 11.54 12.73
CA CYS A 87 -8.10 10.55 13.11
C CYS A 87 -8.27 10.50 14.64
N ASP A 88 -9.50 10.45 15.13
CA ASP A 88 -9.80 10.22 16.56
C ASP A 88 -9.60 8.76 16.94
N SER A 89 -9.79 7.84 16.00
CA SER A 89 -9.46 6.44 16.17
C SER A 89 -8.97 5.80 14.87
N VAL A 90 -8.01 4.90 15.01
CA VAL A 90 -7.43 4.13 13.90
C VAL A 90 -7.54 2.65 14.21
N GLY A 91 -7.97 1.86 13.24
CA GLY A 91 -8.09 0.41 13.36
C GLY A 91 -7.48 -0.33 12.18
N LEU A 92 -6.85 -1.48 12.44
CA LEU A 92 -6.30 -2.38 11.44
C LEU A 92 -7.23 -3.57 11.23
N LEU A 93 -7.67 -3.80 10.00
CA LEU A 93 -8.53 -4.93 9.64
C LEU A 93 -7.70 -6.22 9.60
N VAL A 94 -7.92 -7.13 10.54
CA VAL A 94 -7.19 -8.40 10.66
C VAL A 94 -8.02 -9.61 10.22
N ALA A 95 -9.35 -9.48 10.21
CA ALA A 95 -10.28 -10.45 9.66
C ALA A 95 -11.56 -9.71 9.23
N PRO A 96 -12.45 -10.33 8.44
CA PRO A 96 -13.68 -9.68 8.00
C PRO A 96 -14.48 -9.10 9.17
N GLY A 97 -14.67 -7.78 9.16
CA GLY A 97 -15.36 -7.06 10.22
C GLY A 97 -14.59 -6.95 11.57
N GLN A 98 -13.39 -7.49 11.67
CA GLN A 98 -12.59 -7.45 12.90
C GLN A 98 -11.44 -6.46 12.78
N TYR A 99 -11.48 -5.40 13.58
CA TYR A 99 -10.44 -4.40 13.66
C TYR A 99 -9.69 -4.51 14.98
N VAL A 100 -8.36 -4.45 14.89
CA VAL A 100 -7.48 -4.25 16.05
C VAL A 100 -7.26 -2.74 16.19
N PRO A 101 -7.55 -2.15 17.37
CA PRO A 101 -7.29 -0.74 17.59
C PRO A 101 -5.79 -0.45 17.56
N VAL A 102 -5.42 0.68 16.98
CA VAL A 102 -4.07 1.22 17.05
C VAL A 102 -3.94 1.98 18.38
N GLU A 103 -2.91 1.62 19.15
CA GLU A 103 -2.66 2.20 20.48
C GLU A 103 -1.95 3.55 20.38
N THR A 104 -1.03 3.67 19.41
CA THR A 104 -0.24 4.88 19.19
C THR A 104 -0.03 5.14 17.71
N VAL A 105 -0.19 6.39 17.32
CA VAL A 105 0.14 6.92 15.98
C VAL A 105 1.27 7.92 16.13
N THR A 106 2.42 7.65 15.50
CA THR A 106 3.56 8.56 15.43
C THR A 106 3.75 9.01 13.99
N VAL A 107 3.55 10.30 13.72
CA VAL A 107 3.68 10.87 12.37
C VAL A 107 5.08 11.43 12.15
N ASP A 108 5.61 11.28 10.93
CA ASP A 108 6.84 11.93 10.51
C ASP A 108 6.57 13.44 10.30
N PRO A 109 7.34 14.35 10.93
CA PRO A 109 7.19 15.79 10.71
C PRO A 109 7.61 16.21 9.31
N ALA A 110 8.52 15.50 8.65
CA ALA A 110 9.13 15.88 7.37
C ALA A 110 8.46 15.21 6.15
N HIS A 111 8.03 13.95 6.29
CA HIS A 111 7.53 13.14 5.19
C HIS A 111 6.08 12.71 5.42
N ASP A 112 5.44 12.22 4.38
CA ASP A 112 4.09 11.65 4.45
C ASP A 112 4.13 10.20 4.94
N LEU A 113 4.71 9.99 6.12
CA LEU A 113 4.88 8.69 6.77
C LEU A 113 4.31 8.71 8.19
N ALA A 114 3.84 7.56 8.65
CA ALA A 114 3.45 7.33 10.03
C ALA A 114 3.77 5.91 10.48
N LEU A 115 4.10 5.78 11.76
CA LEU A 115 4.24 4.51 12.46
C LEU A 115 3.02 4.29 13.34
N LEU A 116 2.41 3.12 13.21
CA LEU A 116 1.30 2.67 14.05
C LEU A 116 1.80 1.60 15.00
N SER A 117 1.34 1.63 16.25
CA SER A 117 1.66 0.60 17.22
C SER A 117 0.39 -0.12 17.68
N THR A 118 0.48 -1.44 17.70
CA THR A 118 -0.51 -2.38 18.28
C THR A 118 0.22 -3.33 19.21
N GLY A 119 -0.47 -4.15 19.99
CA GLY A 119 0.17 -5.07 20.90
C GLY A 119 1.10 -6.08 20.22
N ARG A 120 0.84 -6.46 18.98
CA ARG A 120 1.67 -7.36 18.14
C ARG A 120 1.26 -7.35 16.69
N SER A 121 2.15 -7.82 15.82
CA SER A 121 1.85 -8.18 14.43
C SER A 121 2.37 -9.60 14.12
N PRO A 122 1.66 -10.39 13.31
CA PRO A 122 2.00 -11.80 13.14
C PRO A 122 3.24 -12.02 12.28
N ASN A 123 3.37 -11.27 11.18
CA ASN A 123 4.44 -11.44 10.21
C ASN A 123 4.88 -10.10 9.64
N PRO A 124 6.15 -9.70 9.79
CA PRO A 124 6.66 -8.49 9.13
C PRO A 124 6.93 -8.75 7.64
N VAL A 125 7.00 -7.66 6.87
CA VAL A 125 7.60 -7.65 5.53
C VAL A 125 9.11 -7.59 5.64
N ARG A 126 9.82 -7.86 4.53
CA ARG A 126 11.25 -7.54 4.40
C ARG A 126 11.42 -6.15 3.83
N LEU A 127 12.28 -5.34 4.42
CA LEU A 127 12.67 -4.04 3.88
C LEU A 127 13.99 -4.13 3.13
N ASP A 128 14.08 -3.42 2.01
CA ASP A 128 15.34 -3.13 1.33
C ASP A 128 15.36 -1.65 0.96
N LEU A 129 15.83 -0.84 1.89
CA LEU A 129 15.87 0.61 1.77
C LEU A 129 17.24 1.13 1.28
N GLY A 130 18.28 0.28 1.31
CA GLY A 130 19.65 0.66 0.96
C GLY A 130 20.11 0.29 -0.44
N SER A 131 19.48 -0.68 -1.10
CA SER A 131 19.91 -1.11 -2.43
C SER A 131 19.61 -0.04 -3.49
N PRO A 132 20.55 0.21 -4.42
CA PRO A 132 20.36 1.17 -5.49
C PRO A 132 19.14 0.88 -6.35
N LEU A 133 18.49 1.92 -6.83
CA LEU A 133 17.36 1.84 -7.74
C LEU A 133 17.79 2.18 -9.18
N LYS A 134 17.21 1.50 -10.14
CA LYS A 134 17.40 1.73 -11.58
C LYS A 134 16.09 2.18 -12.22
N VAL A 135 16.16 2.97 -13.25
CA VAL A 135 14.99 3.27 -14.10
C VAL A 135 14.54 1.96 -14.74
N GLY A 136 13.22 1.72 -14.77
CA GLY A 136 12.65 0.47 -15.26
C GLY A 136 12.51 -0.63 -14.19
N THR A 137 13.08 -0.45 -12.96
CA THR A 137 12.86 -1.40 -11.86
C THR A 137 11.38 -1.68 -11.68
N GLU A 138 11.02 -2.95 -11.58
CA GLU A 138 9.66 -3.40 -11.32
C GLU A 138 9.24 -3.08 -9.89
N GLY A 139 7.97 -2.69 -9.75
CA GLY A 139 7.37 -2.40 -8.46
C GLY A 139 5.94 -2.91 -8.41
N TYR A 140 5.62 -3.63 -7.33
CA TYR A 140 4.30 -4.22 -7.11
C TYR A 140 3.68 -3.59 -5.88
N HIS A 141 2.74 -2.65 -6.12
CA HIS A 141 2.05 -1.92 -5.05
C HIS A 141 0.89 -2.74 -4.55
N VAL A 142 0.86 -3.01 -3.26
CA VAL A 142 -0.13 -3.88 -2.63
C VAL A 142 -0.93 -3.13 -1.58
N GLY A 143 -2.26 -3.28 -1.61
CA GLY A 143 -3.09 -2.62 -0.61
C GLY A 143 -4.57 -2.86 -0.74
N TYR A 144 -5.35 -1.83 -0.38
CA TYR A 144 -6.81 -1.88 -0.38
C TYR A 144 -7.40 -0.69 -1.14
N PRO A 145 -7.10 -0.56 -2.45
CA PRO A 145 -7.70 0.48 -3.27
C PRO A 145 -9.23 0.38 -3.22
N GLN A 146 -9.90 1.52 -3.04
CA GLN A 146 -11.36 1.61 -2.90
C GLN A 146 -11.91 0.70 -1.77
N GLY A 147 -11.05 0.37 -0.78
CA GLY A 147 -11.40 -0.46 0.37
C GLY A 147 -11.41 -1.97 0.11
N ARG A 148 -11.04 -2.43 -1.07
CA ARG A 148 -10.96 -3.83 -1.47
C ARG A 148 -9.52 -4.28 -1.68
N PRO A 149 -9.19 -5.57 -1.52
CA PRO A 149 -7.89 -6.08 -1.93
C PRO A 149 -7.57 -5.69 -3.38
N GLY A 150 -6.37 -5.19 -3.61
CA GLY A 150 -5.92 -4.81 -4.93
C GLY A 150 -4.43 -4.55 -4.99
N GLU A 151 -3.87 -4.71 -6.18
CA GLU A 151 -2.48 -4.47 -6.49
C GLU A 151 -2.30 -3.80 -7.84
N VAL A 152 -1.14 -3.19 -8.01
CA VAL A 152 -0.75 -2.51 -9.24
C VAL A 152 0.70 -2.86 -9.55
N ALA A 153 0.93 -3.40 -10.74
CA ALA A 153 2.27 -3.59 -11.29
C ALA A 153 2.75 -2.31 -11.98
N THR A 154 3.99 -1.93 -11.75
CA THR A 154 4.56 -0.67 -12.22
C THR A 154 6.02 -0.82 -12.64
N ARG A 155 6.53 0.24 -13.28
CA ARG A 155 7.96 0.42 -13.58
C ARG A 155 8.43 1.77 -13.05
N LEU A 156 9.58 1.78 -12.34
CA LEU A 156 10.18 3.01 -11.81
C LEU A 156 10.59 3.93 -12.96
N MET A 157 10.09 5.17 -12.93
CA MET A 157 10.38 6.15 -13.98
C MET A 157 11.48 7.12 -13.58
N ALA A 158 11.30 7.77 -12.43
CA ALA A 158 12.12 8.90 -12.03
C ALA A 158 11.97 9.22 -10.54
N ARG A 159 12.83 10.12 -10.05
CA ARG A 159 12.55 10.88 -8.82
C ARG A 159 11.56 12.00 -9.13
N SER A 160 10.80 12.36 -8.13
CA SER A 160 9.88 13.49 -8.15
C SER A 160 9.87 14.16 -6.78
N LYS A 161 9.18 15.27 -6.66
CA LYS A 161 9.02 16.00 -5.40
C LYS A 161 7.53 16.16 -5.09
N LEU A 162 7.08 15.64 -3.96
CA LEU A 162 5.74 15.88 -3.47
C LEU A 162 5.69 17.26 -2.83
N ILE A 163 4.77 18.09 -3.28
CA ILE A 163 4.49 19.40 -2.71
C ILE A 163 3.11 19.34 -2.08
N THR A 164 3.03 19.46 -0.77
CA THR A 164 1.76 19.52 -0.04
C THR A 164 1.37 20.97 0.24
N ARG A 165 0.08 21.27 0.15
CA ARG A 165 -0.51 22.57 0.48
C ARG A 165 -1.84 22.36 1.21
N GLY A 166 -2.27 23.35 1.98
CA GLY A 166 -3.52 23.34 2.73
C GLY A 166 -3.29 23.20 4.22
N ARG A 167 -3.93 22.26 4.88
CA ARG A 167 -3.75 22.06 6.33
C ARG A 167 -2.28 21.82 6.73
N ARG A 168 -1.47 21.29 5.83
CA ARG A 168 -0.04 21.12 5.98
C ARG A 168 0.68 21.54 4.70
N ASP A 169 1.65 22.41 4.83
CA ASP A 169 2.58 22.75 3.77
C ASP A 169 3.87 21.95 3.92
N GLY A 170 4.40 21.45 2.81
CA GLY A 170 5.62 20.66 2.85
C GLY A 170 6.17 20.35 1.47
N SER A 171 7.36 19.77 1.45
CA SER A 171 8.03 19.29 0.25
C SER A 171 8.92 18.11 0.62
N GLU A 172 8.75 16.98 -0.07
CA GLU A 172 9.52 15.78 0.19
C GLU A 172 9.91 15.03 -1.09
N PRO A 173 11.04 14.30 -1.09
CA PRO A 173 11.43 13.46 -2.22
C PRO A 173 10.54 12.23 -2.32
N ILE A 174 10.10 11.92 -3.54
CA ILE A 174 9.29 10.75 -3.85
C ILE A 174 9.82 10.06 -5.11
N LEU A 175 9.38 8.81 -5.32
CA LEU A 175 9.62 8.07 -6.54
C LEU A 175 8.34 8.02 -7.38
N ALA A 176 8.48 8.21 -8.69
CA ALA A 176 7.39 8.12 -9.66
C ALA A 176 7.45 6.78 -10.39
N TRP A 177 6.33 6.08 -10.41
CA TRP A 177 6.15 4.77 -11.02
C TRP A 177 5.10 4.83 -12.11
N ALA A 178 5.38 4.27 -13.29
CA ALA A 178 4.40 4.11 -14.37
C ALA A 178 3.63 2.80 -14.15
N GLU A 179 2.32 2.89 -14.16
CA GLU A 179 1.46 1.71 -14.10
C GLU A 179 1.54 0.92 -15.40
N VAL A 180 1.65 -0.41 -15.27
CA VAL A 180 1.64 -1.36 -16.39
C VAL A 180 0.54 -2.41 -16.26
N GLY A 181 0.01 -2.64 -15.06
CA GLY A 181 -1.10 -3.55 -14.81
C GLY A 181 -1.75 -3.30 -13.45
N ARG A 182 -3.00 -3.71 -13.29
CA ARG A 182 -3.73 -3.62 -12.01
C ARG A 182 -4.78 -4.72 -11.89
N THR A 183 -5.27 -4.94 -10.68
CA THR A 183 -6.40 -5.83 -10.39
C THR A 183 -7.54 -5.56 -11.36
N ARG A 184 -8.15 -6.63 -11.88
CA ARG A 184 -9.29 -6.55 -12.81
C ARG A 184 -10.48 -5.84 -12.15
N GLY A 185 -11.12 -4.94 -12.91
CA GLY A 185 -12.26 -4.16 -12.42
C GLY A 185 -11.90 -3.03 -11.45
N LEU A 186 -10.61 -2.79 -11.17
CA LEU A 186 -10.13 -1.64 -10.42
C LEU A 186 -9.96 -0.46 -11.37
N GLU A 187 -11.00 0.34 -11.53
CA GLU A 187 -11.01 1.50 -12.42
C GLU A 187 -10.89 2.81 -11.65
N GLY A 188 -10.39 3.85 -12.32
CA GLY A 188 -10.29 5.20 -11.77
C GLY A 188 -9.23 5.34 -10.68
N THR A 189 -9.62 5.85 -9.52
CA THR A 189 -8.71 6.13 -8.40
C THR A 189 -8.27 4.86 -7.67
N LEU A 190 -7.05 4.89 -7.15
CA LEU A 190 -6.49 3.88 -6.24
C LEU A 190 -6.64 4.29 -4.76
N GLY A 191 -7.47 5.29 -4.45
CA GLY A 191 -7.70 5.77 -3.07
C GLY A 191 -7.93 4.60 -2.11
N GLY A 192 -7.14 4.56 -1.02
CA GLY A 192 -7.07 3.43 -0.08
C GLY A 192 -5.83 2.54 -0.24
N ILE A 193 -5.09 2.62 -1.35
CA ILE A 193 -3.77 1.99 -1.49
C ILE A 193 -2.69 2.77 -0.73
N SER A 194 -2.93 4.04 -0.42
CA SER A 194 -2.03 4.92 0.35
C SER A 194 -1.57 4.26 1.65
N GLY A 195 -0.28 4.32 1.94
CA GLY A 195 0.35 3.64 3.05
C GLY A 195 0.74 2.19 2.75
N GLY A 196 0.33 1.65 1.61
CA GLY A 196 0.74 0.32 1.17
C GLY A 196 2.20 0.25 0.72
N PRO A 197 2.82 -0.94 0.81
CA PRO A 197 4.18 -1.17 0.36
C PRO A 197 4.26 -1.24 -1.16
N VAL A 198 5.41 -0.87 -1.73
CA VAL A 198 5.84 -1.32 -3.05
C VAL A 198 6.88 -2.42 -2.89
N PHE A 199 6.58 -3.61 -3.38
CA PHE A 199 7.51 -4.75 -3.37
C PHE A 199 8.35 -4.76 -4.65
N ASP A 200 9.61 -5.18 -4.54
CA ASP A 200 10.45 -5.57 -5.66
C ASP A 200 10.20 -7.05 -6.05
N HIS A 201 10.89 -7.53 -7.08
CA HIS A 201 10.83 -8.91 -7.52
C HIS A 201 11.14 -9.94 -6.39
N ASN A 202 12.00 -9.60 -5.44
CA ASN A 202 12.37 -10.49 -4.33
C ASN A 202 11.40 -10.40 -3.13
N GLY A 203 10.26 -9.71 -3.25
CA GLY A 203 9.31 -9.50 -2.18
C GLY A 203 9.82 -8.61 -1.07
N ARG A 204 10.74 -7.68 -1.37
CA ARG A 204 11.26 -6.70 -0.43
C ARG A 204 10.61 -5.34 -0.67
N VAL A 205 10.27 -4.66 0.39
CA VAL A 205 9.64 -3.34 0.31
C VAL A 205 10.67 -2.27 -0.01
N ARG A 206 10.39 -1.49 -1.06
CA ARG A 206 11.22 -0.41 -1.60
C ARG A 206 10.66 0.99 -1.34
N GLY A 207 9.50 1.11 -0.73
CA GLY A 207 8.86 2.39 -0.43
C GLY A 207 7.41 2.24 0.01
N VAL A 208 6.78 3.38 0.30
CA VAL A 208 5.41 3.50 0.82
C VAL A 208 4.59 4.35 -0.12
N VAL A 209 3.42 3.89 -0.54
CA VAL A 209 2.54 4.68 -1.43
C VAL A 209 2.03 5.93 -0.71
N VAL A 210 2.26 7.10 -1.30
CA VAL A 210 1.86 8.40 -0.74
C VAL A 210 0.94 9.20 -1.64
N ALA A 211 0.96 8.96 -2.96
CA ALA A 211 0.09 9.67 -3.89
C ALA A 211 -0.14 8.87 -5.18
N GLU A 212 -1.11 9.32 -5.95
CA GLU A 212 -1.41 8.80 -7.28
C GLU A 212 -1.75 9.92 -8.26
N SER A 213 -1.63 9.63 -9.55
CA SER A 213 -2.15 10.46 -10.64
C SER A 213 -2.87 9.56 -11.65
N PRO A 214 -4.17 9.25 -11.44
CA PRO A 214 -4.91 8.28 -12.26
C PRO A 214 -4.92 8.65 -13.76
N ARG A 215 -5.04 9.95 -14.08
CA ARG A 215 -5.04 10.41 -15.47
C ARG A 215 -3.72 10.18 -16.21
N ARG A 216 -2.62 10.03 -15.47
CA ARG A 216 -1.28 9.81 -16.01
C ARG A 216 -0.82 8.36 -15.85
N GLY A 217 -1.62 7.49 -15.22
CA GLY A 217 -1.23 6.12 -14.87
C GLY A 217 0.02 6.11 -14.02
N ARG A 218 0.07 6.94 -12.95
CA ARG A 218 1.25 7.05 -12.09
C ARG A 218 0.89 6.83 -10.63
N ILE A 219 1.78 6.13 -9.94
CA ILE A 219 1.79 5.99 -8.48
C ILE A 219 3.08 6.63 -7.97
N TYR A 220 3.01 7.22 -6.79
CA TYR A 220 4.15 7.84 -6.14
C TYR A 220 4.38 7.21 -4.77
N THR A 221 5.66 6.93 -4.46
CA THR A 221 6.04 6.38 -3.16
C THR A 221 7.02 7.32 -2.46
N ALA A 222 6.98 7.35 -1.12
CA ALA A 222 8.08 7.89 -0.34
C ALA A 222 9.38 7.19 -0.75
N ALA A 223 10.46 7.95 -0.84
CA ALA A 223 11.77 7.40 -1.18
C ALA A 223 12.28 6.47 -0.07
N PRO A 224 13.04 5.41 -0.40
CA PRO A 224 13.60 4.50 0.61
C PRO A 224 14.36 5.24 1.72
N ASP A 225 15.19 6.22 1.36
CA ASP A 225 15.97 7.03 2.30
C ASP A 225 15.08 7.77 3.32
N SER A 226 13.88 8.24 2.90
CA SER A 226 12.92 8.89 3.80
C SER A 226 12.32 7.90 4.80
N VAL A 227 12.02 6.68 4.35
CA VAL A 227 11.50 5.61 5.22
C VAL A 227 12.58 5.20 6.22
N GLU A 228 13.83 5.01 5.78
CA GLU A 228 14.96 4.66 6.64
C GLU A 228 15.23 5.74 7.69
N ALA A 229 15.28 7.00 7.28
CA ALA A 229 15.47 8.13 8.17
C ALA A 229 14.38 8.21 9.24
N PHE A 230 13.11 8.02 8.85
CA PHE A 230 12.00 8.00 9.79
C PHE A 230 12.11 6.88 10.82
N LEU A 231 12.31 5.63 10.39
CA LEU A 231 12.44 4.49 11.31
C LEU A 231 13.66 4.65 12.24
N THR A 232 14.78 5.12 11.71
CA THR A 232 16.00 5.39 12.48
C THR A 232 15.77 6.46 13.53
N SER A 233 15.06 7.55 13.21
CA SER A 233 14.74 8.64 14.14
C SER A 233 13.93 8.17 15.35
N LEU A 234 13.15 7.11 15.17
CA LEU A 234 12.33 6.48 16.23
C LEU A 234 13.04 5.34 16.96
N GLY A 235 14.26 4.96 16.54
CA GLY A 235 14.96 3.80 17.09
C GLY A 235 14.25 2.49 16.78
N VAL A 236 13.47 2.42 15.71
CA VAL A 236 12.68 1.26 15.32
C VAL A 236 13.47 0.39 14.36
N SER A 237 13.59 -0.89 14.68
CA SER A 237 14.22 -1.89 13.83
C SER A 237 13.17 -2.76 13.14
N ALA A 238 13.34 -2.95 11.86
CA ALA A 238 12.58 -3.93 11.08
C ALA A 238 13.10 -5.35 11.34
N GLU A 239 12.22 -6.33 11.18
CA GLU A 239 12.53 -7.76 11.23
C GLU A 239 12.21 -8.39 9.87
N ASP A 240 12.97 -9.40 9.48
CA ASP A 240 12.70 -10.15 8.26
C ASP A 240 11.61 -11.20 8.47
N GLY A 241 10.53 -11.07 7.72
CA GLY A 241 9.46 -12.07 7.66
C GLY A 241 9.52 -12.93 6.40
N PRO A 242 8.52 -13.81 6.20
CA PRO A 242 8.38 -14.56 4.97
C PRO A 242 8.14 -13.61 3.79
N ALA A 243 8.76 -13.90 2.65
CA ALA A 243 8.57 -13.16 1.41
C ALA A 243 8.23 -14.14 0.28
N ASP A 244 7.34 -13.71 -0.60
CA ASP A 244 7.07 -14.38 -1.88
C ASP A 244 7.77 -13.58 -2.99
N GLU A 245 8.14 -14.24 -4.06
CA GLU A 245 8.61 -13.56 -5.26
C GLU A 245 7.43 -12.90 -5.98
N PHE A 246 7.71 -11.77 -6.61
CA PHE A 246 6.78 -11.02 -7.43
C PHE A 246 7.29 -10.93 -8.85
N ASP A 247 6.46 -11.26 -9.81
CA ASP A 247 6.70 -11.04 -11.22
C ASP A 247 5.38 -10.66 -11.93
N ASP A 248 5.45 -10.46 -13.23
CA ASP A 248 4.31 -10.05 -14.04
C ASP A 248 3.15 -11.07 -14.01
N THR A 249 3.42 -12.33 -13.63
CA THR A 249 2.43 -13.43 -13.58
C THR A 249 1.97 -13.75 -12.17
N THR A 250 2.83 -13.52 -11.17
CA THR A 250 2.60 -13.95 -9.78
C THR A 250 2.19 -12.84 -8.83
N TYR A 251 2.26 -11.55 -9.25
CA TYR A 251 2.02 -10.43 -8.35
C TYR A 251 0.64 -10.45 -7.66
N GLY A 252 -0.41 -10.95 -8.32
CA GLY A 252 -1.72 -11.14 -7.72
C GLY A 252 -1.71 -12.17 -6.57
N PRO A 253 -1.35 -13.45 -6.83
CA PRO A 253 -1.21 -14.47 -5.80
C PRO A 253 -0.26 -14.12 -4.67
N SER A 254 0.89 -13.50 -4.96
CA SER A 254 1.88 -13.06 -3.97
C SER A 254 1.33 -11.94 -3.08
N SER A 255 0.59 -10.99 -3.66
CA SER A 255 -0.12 -9.94 -2.91
C SER A 255 -1.19 -10.51 -1.98
N ASP A 256 -1.97 -11.47 -2.46
CA ASP A 256 -2.97 -12.17 -1.64
C ASP A 256 -2.31 -12.95 -0.51
N SER A 257 -1.15 -13.55 -0.75
CA SER A 257 -0.35 -14.23 0.27
C SER A 257 0.10 -13.25 1.37
N ALA A 258 0.62 -12.08 1.00
CA ALA A 258 1.02 -11.03 1.95
C ALA A 258 -0.19 -10.55 2.81
N ARG A 259 -1.38 -10.38 2.20
CA ARG A 259 -2.61 -10.04 2.93
C ARG A 259 -3.07 -11.16 3.86
N ARG A 260 -3.06 -12.42 3.42
CA ARG A 260 -3.43 -13.58 4.26
C ARG A 260 -2.50 -13.76 5.46
N ARG A 261 -1.21 -13.43 5.31
CA ARG A 261 -0.24 -13.43 6.41
C ARG A 261 -0.36 -12.21 7.32
N LEU A 262 -1.27 -11.29 7.03
CA LEU A 262 -1.41 -9.99 7.71
C LEU A 262 -0.11 -9.16 7.66
N GLN A 263 0.70 -9.35 6.64
CA GLN A 263 1.84 -8.47 6.37
C GLN A 263 1.38 -7.11 5.86
N VAL A 264 0.27 -7.11 5.08
CA VAL A 264 -0.40 -5.93 4.56
C VAL A 264 -1.85 -5.94 5.01
N VAL A 265 -2.30 -4.87 5.65
CA VAL A 265 -3.64 -4.76 6.23
C VAL A 265 -4.33 -3.46 5.82
N LYS A 266 -5.66 -3.48 5.84
CA LYS A 266 -6.46 -2.27 5.64
C LYS A 266 -6.47 -1.43 6.92
N VAL A 267 -6.28 -0.13 6.77
CA VAL A 267 -6.43 0.87 7.83
C VAL A 267 -7.79 1.53 7.71
N ALA A 268 -8.47 1.70 8.84
CA ALA A 268 -9.66 2.53 8.94
C ALA A 268 -9.37 3.71 9.87
N CYS A 269 -9.59 4.92 9.35
CA CYS A 269 -9.57 6.16 10.10
C CYS A 269 -10.99 6.58 10.41
N LYS A 270 -11.27 6.97 11.65
CA LYS A 270 -12.53 7.56 12.07
C LYS A 270 -12.30 8.93 12.68
N VAL A 271 -13.07 9.89 12.24
CA VAL A 271 -13.12 11.26 12.77
C VAL A 271 -14.48 11.48 13.37
N GLN A 272 -14.53 11.93 14.63
CA GLN A 272 -15.78 12.27 15.30
C GLN A 272 -16.28 13.62 14.75
N PRO A 273 -17.60 13.75 14.54
CA PRO A 273 -18.18 14.98 14.04
C PRO A 273 -18.12 16.14 15.06
#